data_4cac2a3af222011059649d993c0da8cc
#
_entry.id   4cac2a3af222011059649d993c0da8cc
#
_cell.length_a   1.000
_cell.length_b   1.000
_cell.length_c   1.000
_cell.angle_alpha   90.00
_cell.angle_beta   90.00
_cell.angle_gamma   90.00
#
_symmetry.space_group_name_H-M   'P 1'
#
loop_
_entity.id
_entity.type
_entity.pdbx_description
1 polymer ?
#
loop_
_entity_poly.entity_id
_entity_poly.type
_entity_poly.pdbx_seq_one_letter_code
_entity_poly.pdbx_strand_id
1 'polypeptide(L)'
;IAEAIGRNKSSISRELQRNRSKRGYRPKRAQTLSELRALNSRNAKRISSDIFNVATQYLNDEWSPEQIAAALPISHTTIYSRVRADKNQGGQLYKQLRCAKKRRKAYGKSYSTRGQIPNRRDISERPASVETREELGHWEGDTVIGAHHKQAIVTLVERMTGLTLIAKVERKTAELVRKACIELLTPFKEHVHTITFDNGKEFADHALIDQAIGCTTYFAKPYCSWQRGSNENTNGLIRQYIPKKASMAHIDADFLDTIMQKLNNRPRKRHGFISPASLFNSVALRACVGGIRVGGGTQIFTG
;
A
#
# COMPACT_ATOMS: atom_id res chain seq x y z
N ILE A 1 -47.25 -18.99 28.84
CA ILE A 1 -46.10 -18.20 29.36
C ILE A 1 -45.70 -17.11 28.36
N ALA A 2 -45.41 -17.42 27.07
CA ALA A 2 -45.00 -16.44 26.10
C ALA A 2 -46.02 -15.33 25.91
N GLU A 3 -47.26 -15.71 25.79
CA GLU A 3 -48.44 -14.82 25.65
C GLU A 3 -48.65 -13.95 26.89
N ALA A 4 -48.54 -14.56 28.09
CA ALA A 4 -48.72 -13.85 29.37
C ALA A 4 -47.63 -12.78 29.65
N ILE A 5 -46.44 -12.88 29.03
CA ILE A 5 -45.36 -11.92 29.20
C ILE A 5 -45.07 -11.10 27.93
N GLY A 6 -45.93 -11.18 26.92
CA GLY A 6 -45.82 -10.40 25.67
C GLY A 6 -44.56 -10.70 24.88
N ARG A 7 -44.03 -11.92 24.91
CA ARG A 7 -42.81 -12.33 24.22
C ARG A 7 -43.07 -13.43 23.19
N ASN A 8 -42.22 -13.47 22.14
CA ASN A 8 -42.31 -14.51 21.12
C ASN A 8 -41.97 -15.90 21.70
N LYS A 9 -42.76 -16.93 21.29
CA LYS A 9 -42.59 -18.33 21.72
C LYS A 9 -41.17 -18.83 21.52
N SER A 10 -40.49 -18.47 20.40
CA SER A 10 -39.13 -18.87 20.12
C SER A 10 -38.10 -18.25 21.08
N SER A 11 -38.33 -17.04 21.60
CA SER A 11 -37.49 -16.41 22.60
C SER A 11 -37.57 -17.14 23.95
N ILE A 12 -38.77 -17.54 24.36
CA ILE A 12 -38.98 -18.32 25.59
C ILE A 12 -38.35 -19.72 25.44
N SER A 13 -38.58 -20.39 24.33
CA SER A 13 -37.98 -21.70 24.07
C SER A 13 -36.43 -21.66 24.15
N ARG A 14 -35.82 -20.66 23.52
CA ARG A 14 -34.35 -20.43 23.56
C ARG A 14 -33.85 -20.14 24.97
N GLU A 15 -34.59 -19.35 25.74
CA GLU A 15 -34.26 -19.05 27.14
C GLU A 15 -34.29 -20.30 28.01
N LEU A 16 -35.38 -21.07 27.92
CA LEU A 16 -35.52 -22.34 28.64
C LEU A 16 -34.43 -23.33 28.27
N GLN A 17 -34.16 -23.51 26.99
CA GLN A 17 -33.12 -24.45 26.50
C GLN A 17 -31.73 -24.04 26.95
N ARG A 18 -31.37 -22.74 26.88
CA ARG A 18 -30.06 -22.20 27.24
C ARG A 18 -29.75 -22.34 28.75
N ASN A 19 -30.78 -22.27 29.59
CA ASN A 19 -30.61 -22.22 31.04
C ASN A 19 -31.18 -23.47 31.76
N ARG A 20 -31.57 -24.52 31.00
CA ARG A 20 -32.06 -25.79 31.54
C ARG A 20 -30.89 -26.57 32.22
N SER A 21 -31.15 -27.12 33.35
CA SER A 21 -30.24 -28.05 34.06
C SER A 21 -30.83 -29.45 34.08
N LYS A 22 -30.07 -30.44 34.60
CA LYS A 22 -30.61 -31.81 34.84
C LYS A 22 -31.86 -31.82 35.69
N ARG A 23 -32.08 -30.80 36.54
CA ARG A 23 -33.27 -30.64 37.43
C ARG A 23 -34.29 -29.67 36.88
N GLY A 24 -34.29 -29.35 35.55
CA GLY A 24 -35.18 -28.43 34.90
C GLY A 24 -34.70 -26.96 34.91
N TYR A 25 -35.60 -26.04 34.49
CA TYR A 25 -35.36 -24.59 34.50
C TYR A 25 -35.57 -24.01 35.90
N ARG A 26 -34.61 -23.23 36.37
CA ARG A 26 -34.64 -22.55 37.68
C ARG A 26 -34.29 -21.08 37.48
N PRO A 27 -35.22 -20.14 37.77
CA PRO A 27 -35.03 -18.70 37.48
C PRO A 27 -33.77 -18.11 38.10
N LYS A 28 -33.49 -18.39 39.38
CA LYS A 28 -32.25 -17.91 40.05
C LYS A 28 -31.00 -18.38 39.37
N ARG A 29 -30.93 -19.66 38.97
CA ARG A 29 -29.78 -20.18 38.23
C ARG A 29 -29.66 -19.61 36.82
N ALA A 30 -30.78 -19.41 36.13
CA ALA A 30 -30.82 -18.75 34.82
C ALA A 30 -30.27 -17.33 34.90
N GLN A 31 -30.61 -16.60 35.95
CA GLN A 31 -30.07 -15.25 36.22
C GLN A 31 -28.55 -15.30 36.43
N THR A 32 -28.08 -16.17 37.33
CA THR A 32 -26.62 -16.34 37.59
C THR A 32 -25.88 -16.71 36.33
N LEU A 33 -26.39 -17.65 35.52
CA LEU A 33 -25.78 -18.02 34.23
C LEU A 33 -25.76 -16.89 33.22
N SER A 34 -26.80 -16.03 33.21
CA SER A 34 -26.89 -14.84 32.38
C SER A 34 -25.84 -13.80 32.78
N GLU A 35 -25.70 -13.56 34.09
CA GLU A 35 -24.70 -12.66 34.66
C GLU A 35 -23.27 -13.14 34.39
N LEU A 36 -22.99 -14.43 34.57
CA LEU A 36 -21.70 -15.01 34.23
C LEU A 36 -21.36 -14.89 32.75
N ARG A 37 -22.35 -15.13 31.85
CA ARG A 37 -22.15 -14.92 30.42
C ARG A 37 -21.89 -13.44 30.09
N ALA A 38 -22.61 -12.53 30.74
CA ALA A 38 -22.40 -11.10 30.58
C ALA A 38 -21.01 -10.66 31.08
N LEU A 39 -20.56 -11.18 32.21
CA LEU A 39 -19.21 -10.96 32.73
C LEU A 39 -18.16 -11.51 31.79
N ASN A 40 -18.29 -12.75 31.34
CA ASN A 40 -17.37 -13.37 30.39
C ASN A 40 -17.34 -12.67 29.04
N SER A 41 -18.46 -12.17 28.55
CA SER A 41 -18.52 -11.39 27.30
C SER A 41 -17.90 -10.00 27.45
N ARG A 42 -18.03 -9.36 28.61
CA ARG A 42 -17.39 -8.08 28.93
C ARG A 42 -15.88 -8.21 29.17
N ASN A 43 -15.46 -9.32 29.79
CA ASN A 43 -14.03 -9.62 30.04
C ASN A 43 -13.34 -10.21 28.81
N ALA A 44 -14.09 -10.70 27.82
CA ALA A 44 -13.52 -11.15 26.58
C ALA A 44 -12.91 -9.96 25.83
N LYS A 45 -11.65 -9.64 26.14
CA LYS A 45 -10.76 -8.78 25.39
C LYS A 45 -10.94 -7.26 25.62
N ARG A 46 -10.75 -6.81 26.84
CA ARG A 46 -10.29 -5.44 27.06
C ARG A 46 -8.88 -5.33 26.47
N ILE A 47 -8.78 -4.69 25.33
CA ILE A 47 -7.49 -4.36 24.74
C ILE A 47 -6.80 -3.37 25.69
N SER A 48 -5.52 -3.68 26.06
CA SER A 48 -4.76 -2.84 26.98
C SER A 48 -4.57 -1.43 26.40
N SER A 49 -4.39 -0.45 27.27
CA SER A 49 -4.04 0.91 26.89
C SER A 49 -2.78 0.96 26.03
N ASP A 50 -1.79 0.09 26.31
CA ASP A 50 -0.52 0.03 25.60
C ASP A 50 -0.69 -0.35 24.13
N ILE A 51 -1.54 -1.34 23.83
CA ILE A 51 -1.88 -1.72 22.46
C ILE A 51 -2.54 -0.52 21.73
N PHE A 52 -3.43 0.23 22.41
CA PHE A 52 -4.02 1.42 21.82
C PHE A 52 -3.01 2.54 21.61
N ASN A 53 -2.05 2.72 22.49
CA ASN A 53 -0.98 3.71 22.34
C ASN A 53 -0.11 3.38 21.12
N VAL A 54 0.34 2.13 20.99
CA VAL A 54 1.09 1.68 19.82
C VAL A 54 0.25 1.78 18.54
N ALA A 55 -1.02 1.41 18.57
CA ALA A 55 -1.92 1.56 17.43
C ALA A 55 -2.09 3.04 17.03
N THR A 56 -2.09 3.95 18.00
CA THR A 56 -2.15 5.41 17.74
C THR A 56 -0.85 5.91 17.10
N GLN A 57 0.31 5.41 17.52
CA GLN A 57 1.60 5.72 16.86
C GLN A 57 1.58 5.28 15.40
N TYR A 58 1.15 4.05 15.11
CA TYR A 58 1.01 3.58 13.73
C TYR A 58 -0.01 4.36 12.91
N LEU A 59 -1.11 4.85 13.53
CA LEU A 59 -2.03 5.77 12.85
C LEU A 59 -1.34 7.09 12.49
N ASN A 60 -0.50 7.64 13.39
CA ASN A 60 0.28 8.86 13.12
C ASN A 60 1.36 8.63 12.04
N ASP A 61 1.86 7.40 11.90
CA ASP A 61 2.69 6.95 10.78
C ASP A 61 1.87 6.60 9.53
N GLU A 62 0.57 6.96 9.55
CA GLU A 62 -0.38 6.82 8.44
C GLU A 62 -0.66 5.38 8.01
N TRP A 63 -0.44 4.42 8.88
CA TRP A 63 -0.87 3.05 8.65
C TRP A 63 -2.41 2.96 8.66
N SER A 64 -2.96 2.16 7.76
CA SER A 64 -4.40 1.89 7.81
C SER A 64 -4.75 0.96 8.96
N PRO A 65 -6.00 1.02 9.48
CA PRO A 65 -6.46 0.08 10.50
C PRO A 65 -6.26 -1.40 10.17
N GLU A 66 -6.32 -1.79 8.88
CA GLU A 66 -6.02 -3.17 8.46
C GLU A 66 -4.53 -3.51 8.60
N GLN A 67 -3.64 -2.58 8.27
CA GLN A 67 -2.19 -2.77 8.44
C GLN A 67 -1.81 -2.89 9.90
N ILE A 68 -2.42 -2.07 10.76
CA ILE A 68 -2.21 -2.11 12.22
C ILE A 68 -2.74 -3.43 12.81
N ALA A 69 -3.90 -3.90 12.36
CA ALA A 69 -4.48 -5.16 12.79
C ALA A 69 -3.65 -6.39 12.39
N ALA A 70 -2.81 -6.28 11.37
CA ALA A 70 -1.87 -7.33 11.00
C ALA A 70 -0.62 -7.36 11.89
N ALA A 71 -0.25 -6.22 12.48
CA ALA A 71 0.93 -6.10 13.35
C ALA A 71 0.62 -6.24 14.84
N LEU A 72 -0.62 -5.97 15.27
CA LEU A 72 -1.03 -5.95 16.68
C LEU A 72 -2.24 -6.86 16.93
N PRO A 73 -2.39 -7.41 18.14
CA PRO A 73 -3.53 -8.26 18.50
C PRO A 73 -4.81 -7.42 18.72
N ILE A 74 -5.19 -6.64 17.72
CA ILE A 74 -6.38 -5.76 17.73
C ILE A 74 -7.10 -5.84 16.39
N SER A 75 -8.44 -5.86 16.38
CA SER A 75 -9.17 -5.86 15.12
C SER A 75 -9.22 -4.46 14.48
N HIS A 76 -9.21 -4.41 13.15
CA HIS A 76 -9.37 -3.14 12.41
C HIS A 76 -10.69 -2.43 12.75
N THR A 77 -11.76 -3.18 13.03
CA THR A 77 -13.05 -2.62 13.46
C THR A 77 -12.97 -1.91 14.81
N THR A 78 -12.18 -2.45 15.75
CA THR A 78 -11.92 -1.81 17.04
C THR A 78 -11.15 -0.51 16.87
N ILE A 79 -10.16 -0.48 15.97
CA ILE A 79 -9.40 0.74 15.64
C ILE A 79 -10.32 1.80 15.05
N TYR A 80 -11.18 1.44 14.07
CA TYR A 80 -12.16 2.37 13.52
C TYR A 80 -13.14 2.90 14.58
N SER A 81 -13.58 2.05 15.51
CA SER A 81 -14.46 2.47 16.62
C SER A 81 -13.76 3.47 17.54
N ARG A 82 -12.46 3.26 17.83
CA ARG A 82 -11.66 4.19 18.63
C ARG A 82 -11.48 5.53 17.91
N VAL A 83 -11.13 5.53 16.63
CA VAL A 83 -10.99 6.74 15.80
C VAL A 83 -12.32 7.53 15.73
N ARG A 84 -13.45 6.81 15.66
CA ARG A 84 -14.78 7.45 15.69
C ARG A 84 -15.09 8.06 17.05
N ALA A 85 -14.76 7.35 18.14
CA ALA A 85 -14.96 7.87 19.50
C ALA A 85 -14.11 9.13 19.74
N ASP A 86 -12.82 9.09 19.33
CA ASP A 86 -11.92 10.24 19.37
C ASP A 86 -12.50 11.46 18.62
N LYS A 87 -12.98 11.23 17.40
CA LYS A 87 -13.62 12.29 16.60
C LYS A 87 -14.83 12.89 17.28
N ASN A 88 -15.67 12.07 17.91
CA ASN A 88 -16.88 12.53 18.61
C ASN A 88 -16.51 13.36 19.85
N GLN A 89 -15.33 13.18 20.41
CA GLN A 89 -14.77 13.94 21.54
C GLN A 89 -13.92 15.15 21.08
N GLY A 90 -13.93 15.49 19.78
CA GLY A 90 -13.16 16.61 19.23
C GLY A 90 -11.73 16.25 18.83
N GLY A 91 -11.33 15.00 18.96
CA GLY A 91 -10.00 14.52 18.57
C GLY A 91 -9.78 14.50 17.04
N GLN A 92 -8.55 14.27 16.62
CA GLN A 92 -8.11 14.42 15.23
C GLN A 92 -7.58 13.14 14.57
N LEU A 93 -7.62 11.97 15.24
CA LEU A 93 -7.10 10.72 14.71
C LEU A 93 -7.70 10.34 13.34
N TYR A 94 -8.95 10.74 13.07
CA TYR A 94 -9.59 10.48 11.78
C TYR A 94 -8.89 11.14 10.59
N LYS A 95 -8.08 12.20 10.82
CA LYS A 95 -7.33 12.89 9.76
C LYS A 95 -6.19 12.04 9.21
N GLN A 96 -5.69 11.10 10.00
CA GLN A 96 -4.63 10.16 9.62
C GLN A 96 -5.14 9.04 8.69
N LEU A 97 -6.46 8.89 8.57
CA LEU A 97 -7.03 7.91 7.65
C LEU A 97 -6.95 8.40 6.20
N ARG A 98 -6.46 7.55 5.30
CA ARG A 98 -6.30 7.86 3.86
C ARG A 98 -7.57 8.43 3.21
N CYS A 99 -8.75 7.99 3.63
CA CYS A 99 -10.04 8.35 3.05
C CYS A 99 -10.88 9.22 3.98
N ALA A 100 -10.30 10.24 4.59
CA ALA A 100 -11.00 11.16 5.49
C ALA A 100 -12.19 11.89 4.83
N LYS A 101 -12.18 12.05 3.50
CA LYS A 101 -13.29 12.61 2.70
C LYS A 101 -13.50 11.80 1.43
N LYS A 102 -14.72 11.31 1.21
CA LYS A 102 -15.14 10.73 -0.09
C LYS A 102 -15.22 11.84 -1.13
N ARG A 103 -14.34 11.83 -2.15
CA ARG A 103 -14.47 12.66 -3.34
C ARG A 103 -15.12 11.85 -4.46
N ARG A 104 -16.23 12.36 -5.04
CA ARG A 104 -16.73 11.87 -6.33
C ARG A 104 -15.80 12.38 -7.43
N LYS A 105 -15.27 11.46 -8.25
CA LYS A 105 -14.53 11.84 -9.47
C LYS A 105 -15.53 12.33 -10.52
N ALA A 106 -15.35 13.56 -11.03
CA ALA A 106 -15.99 13.99 -12.26
C ALA A 106 -15.18 13.44 -13.45
N TYR A 107 -15.84 12.73 -14.34
CA TYR A 107 -15.23 12.27 -15.60
C TYR A 107 -15.28 13.42 -16.61
N GLY A 108 -14.10 13.95 -16.98
CA GLY A 108 -13.92 14.89 -18.09
C GLY A 108 -13.19 14.21 -19.24
N LYS A 109 -13.74 14.29 -20.45
CA LYS A 109 -13.02 13.89 -21.67
C LYS A 109 -12.02 14.99 -22.01
N SER A 110 -10.72 14.70 -21.96
CA SER A 110 -9.67 15.60 -22.44
C SER A 110 -9.04 15.00 -23.70
N TYR A 111 -9.18 15.67 -24.81
CA TYR A 111 -8.42 15.37 -26.02
C TYR A 111 -7.01 15.96 -25.88
N SER A 112 -5.99 15.15 -26.04
CA SER A 112 -4.59 15.57 -25.95
C SER A 112 -3.94 15.46 -27.34
N THR A 113 -3.60 16.60 -27.93
CA THR A 113 -2.70 16.73 -29.08
C THR A 113 -1.24 16.72 -28.61
N ARG A 114 -0.80 15.64 -27.99
CA ARG A 114 0.61 15.49 -27.56
C ARG A 114 1.43 14.94 -28.72
N GLY A 115 2.54 15.62 -29.06
CA GLY A 115 3.47 15.12 -30.06
C GLY A 115 4.05 13.75 -29.68
N GLN A 116 4.47 12.99 -30.69
CA GLN A 116 5.02 11.65 -30.50
C GLN A 116 6.44 11.72 -29.91
N ILE A 117 6.77 10.76 -29.03
CA ILE A 117 8.13 10.55 -28.54
C ILE A 117 8.89 9.75 -29.63
N PRO A 118 10.06 10.23 -30.08
CA PRO A 118 10.85 9.50 -31.08
C PRO A 118 11.30 8.12 -30.55
N ASN A 119 11.34 7.12 -31.42
CA ASN A 119 11.87 5.78 -31.13
C ASN A 119 11.26 5.07 -29.92
N ARG A 120 10.04 5.40 -29.54
CA ARG A 120 9.36 4.76 -28.42
C ARG A 120 9.01 3.31 -28.76
N ARG A 121 9.23 2.40 -27.81
CA ARG A 121 8.70 1.03 -27.86
C ARG A 121 7.30 0.98 -27.25
N ASP A 122 6.35 0.39 -27.95
CA ASP A 122 4.98 0.24 -27.44
C ASP A 122 4.93 -0.81 -26.32
N ILE A 123 4.01 -0.64 -25.39
CA ILE A 123 3.84 -1.59 -24.27
C ILE A 123 3.48 -3.02 -24.78
N SER A 124 2.94 -3.15 -25.99
CA SER A 124 2.67 -4.47 -26.57
C SER A 124 3.92 -5.29 -26.91
N GLU A 125 5.07 -4.63 -27.03
CA GLU A 125 6.38 -5.27 -27.23
C GLU A 125 7.03 -5.71 -25.90
N ARG A 126 6.43 -5.34 -24.76
CA ARG A 126 6.93 -5.66 -23.44
C ARG A 126 6.74 -7.15 -23.15
N PRO A 127 7.72 -7.84 -22.54
CA PRO A 127 7.60 -9.25 -22.17
C PRO A 127 6.34 -9.52 -21.32
N ALA A 128 5.66 -10.62 -21.60
CA ALA A 128 4.43 -10.99 -20.87
C ALA A 128 4.70 -11.27 -19.38
N SER A 129 5.91 -11.70 -19.01
CA SER A 129 6.34 -11.90 -17.61
C SER A 129 6.19 -10.66 -16.75
N VAL A 130 6.28 -9.47 -17.35
CA VAL A 130 6.09 -8.20 -16.62
C VAL A 130 4.68 -8.04 -16.06
N GLU A 131 3.66 -8.68 -16.70
CA GLU A 131 2.27 -8.58 -16.23
C GLU A 131 2.00 -9.47 -15.02
N THR A 132 2.70 -10.60 -14.86
CA THR A 132 2.50 -11.51 -13.72
C THR A 132 2.97 -10.92 -12.40
N ARG A 133 3.90 -9.96 -12.43
CA ARG A 133 4.53 -9.34 -11.26
C ARG A 133 5.25 -10.34 -10.35
N GLU A 134 5.78 -11.40 -10.92
CA GLU A 134 6.50 -12.46 -10.22
C GLU A 134 8.01 -12.27 -10.27
N GLU A 135 8.47 -11.45 -11.21
CA GLU A 135 9.88 -11.14 -11.44
C GLU A 135 10.22 -9.75 -10.92
N LEU A 136 11.36 -9.64 -10.22
CA LEU A 136 11.93 -8.37 -9.77
C LEU A 136 12.57 -7.63 -10.95
N GLY A 137 12.54 -6.28 -10.91
CA GLY A 137 13.27 -5.47 -11.88
C GLY A 137 12.41 -4.82 -12.94
N HIS A 138 11.10 -4.89 -12.82
CA HIS A 138 10.15 -4.22 -13.72
C HIS A 138 9.56 -2.98 -13.06
N TRP A 139 9.88 -1.82 -13.58
CA TRP A 139 9.54 -0.52 -12.99
C TRP A 139 8.44 0.20 -13.78
N GLU A 140 7.66 0.99 -13.08
CA GLU A 140 6.74 1.96 -13.67
C GLU A 140 7.21 3.37 -13.29
N GLY A 141 7.31 4.27 -14.27
CA GLY A 141 7.70 5.67 -14.05
C GLY A 141 6.57 6.64 -14.35
N ASP A 142 6.48 7.73 -13.57
CA ASP A 142 5.50 8.81 -13.74
C ASP A 142 6.02 10.11 -13.13
N THR A 143 5.27 11.20 -13.32
CA THR A 143 5.57 12.47 -12.69
C THR A 143 4.36 13.02 -11.93
N VAL A 144 4.59 13.47 -10.71
CA VAL A 144 3.58 14.15 -9.88
C VAL A 144 3.81 15.66 -9.94
N ILE A 145 2.93 16.37 -10.64
CA ILE A 145 3.08 17.80 -10.93
C ILE A 145 2.63 18.66 -9.75
N GLY A 146 3.41 19.69 -9.42
CA GLY A 146 3.13 20.71 -8.42
C GLY A 146 2.23 21.85 -8.92
N ALA A 147 2.18 22.94 -8.15
CA ALA A 147 1.46 24.16 -8.52
C ALA A 147 2.06 24.78 -9.78
N HIS A 148 1.19 25.37 -10.61
CA HIS A 148 1.59 26.13 -11.79
C HIS A 148 2.47 25.36 -12.80
N HIS A 149 2.52 24.03 -12.72
CA HIS A 149 3.35 23.16 -13.58
C HIS A 149 4.86 23.47 -13.56
N LYS A 150 5.35 24.16 -12.52
CA LYS A 150 6.77 24.55 -12.43
C LYS A 150 7.64 23.37 -12.02
N GLN A 151 7.34 22.78 -10.86
CA GLN A 151 8.10 21.68 -10.27
C GLN A 151 7.35 20.37 -10.40
N ALA A 152 8.08 19.26 -10.42
CA ALA A 152 7.50 17.94 -10.41
C ALA A 152 8.30 16.99 -9.52
N ILE A 153 7.68 15.89 -9.12
CA ILE A 153 8.32 14.75 -8.50
C ILE A 153 8.31 13.61 -9.50
N VAL A 154 9.49 13.11 -9.86
CA VAL A 154 9.65 11.86 -10.57
C VAL A 154 9.35 10.73 -9.61
N THR A 155 8.56 9.77 -10.04
CA THR A 155 8.18 8.59 -9.26
C THR A 155 8.51 7.33 -10.03
N LEU A 156 9.24 6.42 -9.41
CA LEU A 156 9.57 5.11 -9.95
C LEU A 156 9.06 4.06 -8.97
N VAL A 157 8.30 3.09 -9.46
CA VAL A 157 7.69 2.04 -8.64
C VAL A 157 8.04 0.69 -9.22
N GLU A 158 8.68 -0.15 -8.42
CA GLU A 158 8.94 -1.54 -8.79
C GLU A 158 7.64 -2.36 -8.70
N ARG A 159 7.32 -3.11 -9.76
CA ARG A 159 5.98 -3.71 -9.95
C ARG A 159 5.69 -4.88 -9.02
N MET A 160 6.68 -5.72 -8.76
CA MET A 160 6.54 -6.88 -7.89
C MET A 160 6.35 -6.47 -6.44
N THR A 161 7.28 -5.71 -5.89
CA THR A 161 7.36 -5.38 -4.46
C THR A 161 6.59 -4.12 -4.08
N GLY A 162 6.48 -3.18 -5.03
CA GLY A 162 5.95 -1.85 -4.80
C GLY A 162 6.95 -0.91 -4.15
N LEU A 163 8.26 -1.25 -4.20
CA LEU A 163 9.32 -0.32 -3.81
C LEU A 163 9.17 0.97 -4.61
N THR A 164 9.19 2.09 -3.92
CA THR A 164 8.93 3.41 -4.49
C THR A 164 10.14 4.30 -4.31
N LEU A 165 10.62 4.88 -5.40
CA LEU A 165 11.68 5.88 -5.41
C LEU A 165 11.09 7.21 -5.91
N ILE A 166 11.47 8.32 -5.29
CA ILE A 166 10.97 9.65 -5.67
C ILE A 166 12.10 10.68 -5.62
N ALA A 167 12.10 11.59 -6.59
CA ALA A 167 13.00 12.75 -6.59
C ALA A 167 12.29 13.98 -7.13
N LYS A 168 12.64 15.16 -6.58
CA LYS A 168 12.13 16.44 -7.05
C LYS A 168 12.94 16.93 -8.25
N VAL A 169 12.25 17.49 -9.23
CA VAL A 169 12.84 18.22 -10.34
C VAL A 169 12.28 19.64 -10.39
N GLU A 170 13.15 20.63 -10.59
CA GLU A 170 12.73 22.03 -10.62
C GLU A 170 11.88 22.37 -11.84
N ARG A 171 12.04 21.62 -12.92
CA ARG A 171 11.21 21.73 -14.15
C ARG A 171 10.96 20.33 -14.71
N LYS A 172 9.79 20.15 -15.29
CA LYS A 172 9.39 18.93 -15.98
C LYS A 172 9.96 18.88 -17.39
N THR A 173 11.29 18.90 -17.54
CA THR A 173 12.01 18.75 -18.81
C THR A 173 12.54 17.34 -18.96
N ALA A 174 12.75 16.88 -20.20
CA ALA A 174 13.30 15.55 -20.47
C ALA A 174 14.67 15.36 -19.82
N GLU A 175 15.52 16.35 -19.89
CA GLU A 175 16.87 16.30 -19.29
C GLU A 175 16.83 16.10 -17.76
N LEU A 176 16.03 16.91 -17.03
CA LEU A 176 15.99 16.83 -15.58
C LEU A 176 15.32 15.54 -15.11
N VAL A 177 14.27 15.09 -15.80
CA VAL A 177 13.60 13.83 -15.50
C VAL A 177 14.52 12.65 -15.78
N ARG A 178 15.29 12.65 -16.89
CA ARG A 178 16.31 11.65 -17.18
C ARG A 178 17.36 11.58 -16.08
N LYS A 179 17.95 12.73 -15.69
CA LYS A 179 18.95 12.78 -14.61
C LYS A 179 18.42 12.19 -13.32
N ALA A 180 17.21 12.57 -12.91
CA ALA A 180 16.57 12.05 -11.71
C ALA A 180 16.30 10.53 -11.80
N CYS A 181 15.82 10.03 -12.94
CA CYS A 181 15.62 8.59 -13.15
C CYS A 181 16.93 7.81 -13.02
N ILE A 182 18.00 8.28 -13.66
CA ILE A 182 19.31 7.62 -13.60
C ILE A 182 19.85 7.62 -12.16
N GLU A 183 19.83 8.76 -11.49
CA GLU A 183 20.28 8.89 -10.10
C GLU A 183 19.55 7.95 -9.16
N LEU A 184 18.21 7.90 -9.24
CA LEU A 184 17.37 7.02 -8.41
C LEU A 184 17.59 5.53 -8.69
N LEU A 185 17.86 5.14 -9.95
CA LEU A 185 17.97 3.75 -10.34
C LEU A 185 19.39 3.20 -10.26
N THR A 186 20.42 4.06 -10.26
CA THR A 186 21.82 3.63 -10.20
C THR A 186 22.14 2.67 -9.05
N PRO A 187 21.64 2.90 -7.81
CA PRO A 187 21.87 1.95 -6.71
C PRO A 187 21.21 0.59 -6.92
N PHE A 188 20.23 0.51 -7.82
CA PHE A 188 19.42 -0.68 -8.10
C PHE A 188 19.68 -1.27 -9.48
N LYS A 189 20.74 -0.83 -10.17
CA LYS A 189 20.99 -1.12 -11.60
C LYS A 189 20.88 -2.61 -11.94
N GLU A 190 21.42 -3.49 -11.10
CA GLU A 190 21.35 -4.94 -11.26
C GLU A 190 19.90 -5.51 -11.22
N HIS A 191 18.96 -4.70 -10.71
CA HIS A 191 17.53 -5.05 -10.55
C HIS A 191 16.65 -4.10 -11.35
N VAL A 192 17.12 -3.65 -12.53
CA VAL A 192 16.32 -2.83 -13.46
C VAL A 192 16.36 -3.47 -14.85
N HIS A 193 15.34 -4.19 -15.20
CA HIS A 193 15.20 -4.84 -16.50
C HIS A 193 14.36 -4.01 -17.47
N THR A 194 13.23 -3.53 -17.00
CA THR A 194 12.34 -2.70 -17.82
C THR A 194 11.78 -1.52 -17.05
N ILE A 195 11.50 -0.43 -17.78
CA ILE A 195 10.77 0.73 -17.23
C ILE A 195 9.58 1.01 -18.14
N THR A 196 8.39 1.20 -17.57
CA THR A 196 7.20 1.58 -18.32
C THR A 196 6.78 3.00 -17.98
N PHE A 197 6.80 3.90 -18.97
CA PHE A 197 6.35 5.29 -18.84
C PHE A 197 4.98 5.54 -19.50
N ASP A 198 4.40 6.72 -19.26
CA ASP A 198 3.34 7.25 -20.11
C ASP A 198 3.92 7.97 -21.32
N ASN A 199 3.04 8.51 -22.18
CA ASN A 199 3.46 9.26 -23.36
C ASN A 199 3.77 10.74 -23.03
N GLY A 200 4.29 11.04 -21.84
CA GLY A 200 4.72 12.39 -21.47
C GLY A 200 6.01 12.79 -22.18
N LYS A 201 6.07 14.00 -22.72
CA LYS A 201 7.29 14.52 -23.39
C LYS A 201 8.51 14.58 -22.49
N GLU A 202 8.31 14.58 -21.17
CA GLU A 202 9.35 14.52 -20.16
C GLU A 202 10.16 13.21 -20.16
N PHE A 203 9.67 12.19 -20.87
CA PHE A 203 10.36 10.91 -21.04
C PHE A 203 10.97 10.75 -22.44
N ALA A 204 11.11 11.84 -23.19
CA ALA A 204 11.70 11.80 -24.54
C ALA A 204 13.14 11.31 -24.57
N ASP A 205 13.89 11.53 -23.49
CA ASP A 205 15.30 11.09 -23.35
C ASP A 205 15.42 9.64 -22.83
N HIS A 206 14.40 8.81 -22.98
CA HIS A 206 14.37 7.43 -22.48
C HIS A 206 15.53 6.56 -22.99
N ALA A 207 15.97 6.76 -24.25
CA ALA A 207 17.09 6.01 -24.79
C ALA A 207 18.40 6.21 -24.01
N LEU A 208 18.60 7.41 -23.43
CA LEU A 208 19.74 7.69 -22.56
C LEU A 208 19.60 7.07 -21.18
N ILE A 209 18.36 6.87 -20.69
CA ILE A 209 18.09 6.08 -19.46
C ILE A 209 18.42 4.62 -19.74
N ASP A 210 17.93 4.05 -20.85
CA ASP A 210 18.21 2.68 -21.26
C ASP A 210 19.73 2.42 -21.31
N GLN A 211 20.50 3.32 -21.93
CA GLN A 211 21.95 3.22 -22.04
C GLN A 211 22.66 3.29 -20.68
N ALA A 212 22.28 4.24 -19.82
CA ALA A 212 22.93 4.45 -18.52
C ALA A 212 22.68 3.31 -17.53
N ILE A 213 21.44 2.82 -17.49
CA ILE A 213 20.98 1.80 -16.55
C ILE A 213 21.17 0.39 -17.10
N GLY A 214 21.09 0.19 -18.42
CA GLY A 214 21.15 -1.12 -19.07
C GLY A 214 19.77 -1.80 -19.10
N CYS A 215 18.70 -1.02 -19.22
CA CYS A 215 17.32 -1.51 -19.22
C CYS A 215 16.63 -1.26 -20.55
N THR A 216 15.37 -1.68 -20.66
CA THR A 216 14.52 -1.41 -21.83
C THR A 216 13.28 -0.62 -21.41
N THR A 217 13.07 0.52 -22.07
CA THR A 217 11.90 1.38 -21.79
C THR A 217 10.75 1.07 -22.73
N TYR A 218 9.54 1.03 -22.18
CA TYR A 218 8.27 0.85 -22.88
C TYR A 218 7.30 1.98 -22.55
N PHE A 219 6.36 2.24 -23.45
CA PHE A 219 5.37 3.30 -23.29
C PHE A 219 3.95 2.74 -23.32
N ALA A 220 3.16 3.13 -22.31
CA ALA A 220 1.76 2.77 -22.20
C ALA A 220 0.96 3.34 -23.38
N LYS A 221 -0.11 2.64 -23.79
CA LYS A 221 -1.02 3.18 -24.82
C LYS A 221 -1.70 4.44 -24.32
N PRO A 222 -1.96 5.41 -25.21
CA PRO A 222 -2.73 6.60 -24.86
C PRO A 222 -4.07 6.21 -24.20
N TYR A 223 -4.45 6.92 -23.14
CA TYR A 223 -5.69 6.70 -22.37
C TYR A 223 -5.80 5.37 -21.62
N CYS A 224 -4.75 4.55 -21.60
CA CYS A 224 -4.71 3.26 -20.91
C CYS A 224 -3.99 3.36 -19.57
N SER A 225 -4.45 4.24 -18.66
CA SER A 225 -3.82 4.46 -17.34
C SER A 225 -3.76 3.18 -16.48
N TRP A 226 -4.68 2.22 -16.69
CA TRP A 226 -4.68 0.93 -15.97
C TRP A 226 -3.44 0.07 -16.26
N GLN A 227 -2.75 0.30 -17.37
CA GLN A 227 -1.49 -0.37 -17.70
C GLN A 227 -0.35 -0.01 -16.74
N ARG A 228 -0.51 1.08 -15.96
CA ARG A 228 0.42 1.58 -14.93
C ARG A 228 -0.27 1.74 -13.57
N GLY A 229 -1.03 0.73 -13.16
CA GLY A 229 -1.83 0.76 -11.93
C GLY A 229 -1.00 0.90 -10.66
N SER A 230 0.28 0.48 -10.65
CA SER A 230 1.17 0.65 -9.50
C SER A 230 1.47 2.12 -9.25
N ASN A 231 1.78 2.87 -10.32
CA ASN A 231 2.02 4.31 -10.22
C ASN A 231 0.76 5.09 -9.84
N GLU A 232 -0.41 4.78 -10.41
CA GLU A 232 -1.64 5.48 -10.04
C GLU A 232 -1.93 5.35 -8.53
N ASN A 233 -1.78 4.15 -7.98
CA ASN A 233 -1.96 3.93 -6.55
C ASN A 233 -0.91 4.68 -5.72
N THR A 234 0.38 4.60 -6.11
CA THR A 234 1.49 5.24 -5.40
C THR A 234 1.39 6.76 -5.45
N ASN A 235 1.08 7.33 -6.61
CA ASN A 235 0.82 8.77 -6.73
C ASN A 235 -0.34 9.22 -5.83
N GLY A 236 -1.36 8.37 -5.66
CA GLY A 236 -2.43 8.61 -4.70
C GLY A 236 -1.96 8.62 -3.23
N LEU A 237 -0.94 7.84 -2.89
CA LEU A 237 -0.31 7.85 -1.56
C LEU A 237 0.57 9.10 -1.38
N ILE A 238 1.42 9.43 -2.35
CA ILE A 238 2.25 10.64 -2.33
C ILE A 238 1.38 11.90 -2.17
N ARG A 239 0.19 11.92 -2.76
CA ARG A 239 -0.77 13.03 -2.64
C ARG A 239 -1.37 13.21 -1.23
N GLN A 240 -1.14 12.31 -0.29
CA GLN A 240 -1.44 12.54 1.13
C GLN A 240 -0.48 13.58 1.72
N TYR A 241 0.79 13.52 1.32
CA TYR A 241 1.87 14.43 1.78
C TYR A 241 1.94 15.70 0.94
N ILE A 242 1.76 15.56 -0.37
CA ILE A 242 1.90 16.64 -1.35
C ILE A 242 0.58 16.78 -2.12
N PRO A 243 -0.37 17.57 -1.61
CA PRO A 243 -1.69 17.75 -2.23
C PRO A 243 -1.59 18.29 -3.66
N LYS A 244 -2.61 18.01 -4.48
CA LYS A 244 -2.70 18.59 -5.82
C LYS A 244 -2.69 20.11 -5.74
N LYS A 245 -1.93 20.75 -6.65
CA LYS A 245 -1.79 22.22 -6.72
C LYS A 245 -1.05 22.84 -5.53
N ALA A 246 -0.43 22.05 -4.66
CA ALA A 246 0.48 22.58 -3.64
C ALA A 246 1.78 23.05 -4.27
N SER A 247 2.36 24.14 -3.73
CA SER A 247 3.73 24.54 -4.08
C SER A 247 4.71 23.47 -3.58
N MET A 248 5.71 23.16 -4.39
CA MET A 248 6.79 22.24 -4.03
C MET A 248 8.09 22.99 -3.69
N ALA A 249 8.06 24.31 -3.57
CA ALA A 249 9.26 25.11 -3.32
C ALA A 249 9.94 24.76 -1.99
N HIS A 250 9.14 24.43 -0.98
CA HIS A 250 9.59 24.09 0.37
C HIS A 250 9.92 22.60 0.57
N ILE A 251 9.76 21.79 -0.50
CA ILE A 251 10.06 20.35 -0.46
C ILE A 251 11.55 20.19 -0.74
N ASP A 252 12.29 19.72 0.26
CA ASP A 252 13.70 19.35 0.20
C ASP A 252 13.88 17.83 0.04
N ALA A 253 15.13 17.40 -0.01
CA ALA A 253 15.50 16.00 -0.13
C ALA A 253 15.08 15.20 1.13
N ASP A 254 15.31 15.73 2.32
CA ASP A 254 15.01 15.07 3.59
C ASP A 254 13.51 14.78 3.75
N PHE A 255 12.67 15.73 3.31
CA PHE A 255 11.22 15.53 3.30
C PHE A 255 10.81 14.40 2.33
N LEU A 256 11.42 14.35 1.15
CA LEU A 256 11.16 13.27 0.18
C LEU A 256 11.64 11.91 0.69
N ASP A 257 12.80 11.86 1.33
CA ASP A 257 13.34 10.65 1.95
C ASP A 257 12.41 10.14 3.06
N THR A 258 11.89 11.05 3.88
CA THR A 258 10.87 10.71 4.89
C THR A 258 9.63 10.09 4.26
N ILE A 259 9.14 10.64 3.14
CA ILE A 259 8.00 10.06 2.41
C ILE A 259 8.35 8.69 1.85
N MET A 260 9.53 8.53 1.21
CA MET A 260 9.99 7.26 0.67
C MET A 260 10.06 6.18 1.77
N GLN A 261 10.66 6.50 2.91
CA GLN A 261 10.74 5.58 4.05
C GLN A 261 9.35 5.18 4.54
N LYS A 262 8.44 6.12 4.72
CA LYS A 262 7.05 5.82 5.12
C LYS A 262 6.34 4.93 4.10
N LEU A 263 6.50 5.19 2.80
CA LEU A 263 5.87 4.39 1.75
C LEU A 263 6.46 2.98 1.65
N ASN A 264 7.78 2.86 1.79
CA ASN A 264 8.51 1.62 1.60
C ASN A 264 8.51 0.71 2.85
N ASN A 265 8.33 1.27 4.04
CA ASN A 265 8.22 0.50 5.29
C ASN A 265 6.76 0.18 5.66
N ARG A 266 5.78 0.76 4.98
CA ARG A 266 4.37 0.50 5.23
C ARG A 266 3.97 -0.89 4.71
N PRO A 267 3.41 -1.79 5.56
CA PRO A 267 2.98 -3.13 5.15
C PRO A 267 1.96 -3.09 4.00
N ARG A 268 2.03 -4.07 3.09
CA ARG A 268 1.12 -4.16 1.95
C ARG A 268 0.27 -5.43 2.02
N LYS A 269 -1.05 -5.29 2.06
CA LYS A 269 -1.99 -6.41 2.12
C LYS A 269 -1.76 -7.43 0.99
N ARG A 270 -1.46 -6.96 -0.23
CA ARG A 270 -1.15 -7.83 -1.39
C ARG A 270 0.08 -8.72 -1.21
N HIS A 271 0.95 -8.40 -0.26
CA HIS A 271 2.17 -9.13 0.07
C HIS A 271 2.10 -9.81 1.44
N GLY A 272 0.89 -10.16 1.92
CA GLY A 272 0.72 -10.72 3.24
C GLY A 272 1.19 -9.79 4.36
N PHE A 273 1.08 -8.48 4.16
CA PHE A 273 1.52 -7.42 5.06
C PHE A 273 3.03 -7.30 5.25
N ILE A 274 3.82 -7.84 4.32
CA ILE A 274 5.25 -7.52 4.21
C ILE A 274 5.39 -6.13 3.59
N SER A 275 6.38 -5.35 4.05
CA SER A 275 6.66 -4.02 3.49
C SER A 275 7.39 -4.11 2.15
N PRO A 276 7.26 -3.11 1.24
CA PRO A 276 7.99 -3.06 -0.02
C PRO A 276 9.49 -3.22 0.13
N ALA A 277 10.11 -2.50 1.07
CA ALA A 277 11.54 -2.56 1.31
C ALA A 277 12.00 -3.95 1.78
N SER A 278 11.29 -4.55 2.74
CA SER A 278 11.62 -5.89 3.24
C SER A 278 11.46 -6.95 2.15
N LEU A 279 10.40 -6.84 1.33
CA LEU A 279 10.17 -7.78 0.23
C LEU A 279 11.25 -7.64 -0.84
N PHE A 280 11.56 -6.40 -1.27
CA PHE A 280 12.60 -6.13 -2.26
C PHE A 280 13.94 -6.72 -1.82
N ASN A 281 14.40 -6.40 -0.61
CA ASN A 281 15.67 -6.89 -0.08
C ASN A 281 15.70 -8.42 0.00
N SER A 282 14.61 -9.06 0.43
CA SER A 282 14.54 -10.52 0.53
C SER A 282 14.63 -11.21 -0.83
N VAL A 283 14.06 -10.63 -1.88
CA VAL A 283 14.09 -11.19 -3.25
C VAL A 283 15.44 -10.90 -3.91
N ALA A 284 15.97 -9.68 -3.78
CA ALA A 284 17.26 -9.30 -4.31
C ALA A 284 18.39 -10.17 -3.74
N LEU A 285 18.40 -10.40 -2.43
CA LEU A 285 19.38 -11.30 -1.79
C LEU A 285 19.28 -12.74 -2.31
N ARG A 286 18.07 -13.27 -2.53
CA ARG A 286 17.89 -14.61 -3.10
C ARG A 286 18.42 -14.71 -4.53
N ALA A 287 18.23 -13.68 -5.34
CA ALA A 287 18.77 -13.61 -6.70
C ALA A 287 20.31 -13.67 -6.70
N CYS A 288 20.97 -12.94 -5.78
CA CYS A 288 22.42 -12.98 -5.62
C CYS A 288 22.93 -14.35 -5.17
N VAL A 289 22.25 -15.02 -4.24
CA VAL A 289 22.66 -16.34 -3.70
C VAL A 289 22.32 -17.47 -4.69
N GLY A 290 21.22 -17.40 -5.40
CA GLY A 290 20.80 -18.38 -6.40
C GLY A 290 21.69 -18.42 -7.66
N GLY A 291 22.47 -17.37 -7.89
CA GLY A 291 23.49 -17.32 -8.98
C GLY A 291 24.76 -18.09 -8.68
N ILE A 292 25.00 -18.47 -7.43
CA ILE A 292 26.14 -19.34 -7.05
C ILE A 292 25.67 -20.79 -7.25
N ARG A 293 25.83 -21.31 -8.47
CA ARG A 293 25.78 -22.78 -8.70
C ARG A 293 26.93 -23.37 -7.87
N VAL A 294 26.58 -24.08 -6.80
CA VAL A 294 27.51 -24.99 -6.12
C VAL A 294 27.84 -26.11 -7.10
N GLY A 295 28.89 -25.89 -7.89
CA GLY A 295 29.56 -26.96 -8.61
C GLY A 295 30.33 -27.78 -7.59
N GLY A 296 29.70 -28.77 -6.99
CA GLY A 296 30.28 -29.71 -6.05
C GLY A 296 29.89 -31.12 -6.43
N GLY A 297 30.76 -31.79 -7.22
CA GLY A 297 30.62 -33.20 -7.56
C GLY A 297 30.60 -34.06 -6.31
N THR A 298 29.53 -34.82 -6.18
CA THR A 298 29.44 -35.94 -5.22
C THR A 298 30.35 -37.05 -5.72
N GLN A 299 31.57 -37.18 -5.17
CA GLN A 299 32.31 -38.42 -5.26
C GLN A 299 31.73 -39.37 -4.19
N ILE A 300 31.07 -40.40 -4.69
CA ILE A 300 30.69 -41.56 -3.88
C ILE A 300 31.97 -42.38 -3.67
N PHE A 301 32.46 -42.43 -2.43
CA PHE A 301 33.42 -43.47 -2.01
C PHE A 301 32.63 -44.65 -1.45
N THR A 302 32.61 -45.72 -2.20
CA THR A 302 32.35 -47.07 -1.70
C THR A 302 33.66 -47.63 -1.12
N GLY A 303 33.63 -48.05 0.11
CA GLY A 303 34.66 -48.79 0.81
C GLY A 303 34.13 -49.33 2.12
#